data_75c53b179673bda548f8fdb9f5f1647b
#
_entry.id   75c53b179673bda548f8fdb9f5f1647b
#
_cell.length_a   1.000
_cell.length_b   1.000
_cell.length_c   1.000
_cell.angle_alpha   90.00
_cell.angle_beta   90.00
_cell.angle_gamma   90.00
#
_symmetry.space_group_name_H-M   'P 1'
#
loop_
_entity.id
_entity.type
_entity.pdbx_description
1 polymer ?
#
loop_
_entity_poly.entity_id
_entity_poly.type
_entity_poly.pdbx_seq_one_letter_code
_entity_poly.pdbx_strand_id
1 'polypeptide(L)'
;RSKPLYQVYKTGKIIVIGRSDVKAEVLLSIAKSLGLSKDRFELYLDYEDGKTFDFEKAHWKPQYALIMVGPMPHSGVSKGNSGSVIAKIESTEGYPPVVRLGANGLKITKTDFRNKLKEMIDTKKIA
;
A
#
# COMPACT_ATOMS: atom_id res chain seq x y z
N ARG A 1 -2.44 24.69 -14.38
CA ARG A 1 -2.27 23.69 -14.26
C ARG A 1 -2.61 22.96 -15.33
N SER A 2 -2.05 22.88 -16.27
CA SER A 2 -2.44 22.18 -17.44
C SER A 2 -1.79 20.83 -17.56
N LYS A 3 -0.90 20.54 -16.67
CA LYS A 3 -0.18 19.29 -16.76
C LYS A 3 -1.03 18.13 -16.27
N PRO A 4 -1.24 17.08 -17.04
CA PRO A 4 -2.01 15.94 -16.56
C PRO A 4 -1.29 15.23 -15.44
N LEU A 5 -2.06 14.70 -14.51
CA LEU A 5 -1.50 13.93 -13.44
C LEU A 5 -1.09 12.55 -13.95
N TYR A 6 -0.07 12.00 -13.31
CA TYR A 6 0.32 10.64 -13.59
C TYR A 6 -0.84 9.70 -13.25
N GLN A 7 -1.12 8.75 -14.13
CA GLN A 7 -2.21 7.83 -13.93
C GLN A 7 -1.75 6.39 -14.05
N VAL A 8 -2.35 5.53 -13.25
CA VAL A 8 -2.06 4.11 -13.24
C VAL A 8 -3.28 3.34 -13.71
N TYR A 9 -3.08 2.06 -14.03
CA TYR A 9 -4.20 1.20 -14.38
C TYR A 9 -4.96 0.84 -13.11
N LYS A 10 -6.23 1.18 -13.06
CA LYS A 10 -7.04 0.93 -11.86
C LYS A 10 -7.16 -0.56 -11.52
N THR A 11 -6.97 -1.41 -12.51
CA THR A 11 -6.99 -2.85 -12.32
C THR A 11 -5.60 -3.42 -12.06
N GLY A 12 -4.62 -2.56 -11.84
CA GLY A 12 -3.25 -2.98 -11.63
C GLY A 12 -3.00 -3.63 -10.29
N LYS A 13 -1.73 -3.90 -10.02
CA LYS A 13 -1.34 -4.57 -8.79
C LYS A 13 -1.38 -3.65 -7.60
N ILE A 14 -1.57 -4.24 -6.43
CA ILE A 14 -1.66 -3.52 -5.17
C ILE A 14 -0.56 -4.04 -4.26
N ILE A 15 0.28 -3.12 -3.77
CA ILE A 15 1.37 -3.46 -2.87
C ILE A 15 0.92 -3.15 -1.44
N VAL A 16 1.11 -4.11 -0.54
CA VAL A 16 0.80 -3.91 0.88
C VAL A 16 2.08 -4.16 1.67
N ILE A 17 2.55 -3.13 2.36
CA ILE A 17 3.79 -3.19 3.12
C ILE A 17 3.50 -2.78 4.56
N GLY A 18 4.09 -3.50 5.50
CA GLY A 18 3.98 -3.11 6.89
C GLY A 18 3.80 -4.30 7.80
N ARG A 19 4.01 -4.09 9.08
CA ARG A 19 3.86 -5.15 10.05
C ARG A 19 2.39 -5.48 10.24
N SER A 20 2.07 -6.75 10.24
CA SER A 20 0.69 -7.18 10.32
C SER A 20 0.51 -8.31 11.33
N ASP A 21 -0.55 -8.22 12.13
CA ASP A 21 -0.97 -9.33 12.96
C ASP A 21 -1.83 -10.29 12.14
N VAL A 22 -2.22 -9.88 10.97
CA VAL A 22 -3.15 -10.64 10.14
C VAL A 22 -2.34 -11.41 9.11
N LYS A 23 -2.64 -12.67 8.97
CA LYS A 23 -1.94 -13.50 8.00
C LYS A 23 -2.29 -13.08 6.58
N ALA A 24 -1.37 -13.32 5.66
CA ALA A 24 -1.56 -12.96 4.26
C ALA A 24 -2.87 -13.53 3.70
N GLU A 25 -3.16 -14.79 3.99
CA GLU A 25 -4.38 -15.41 3.49
C GLU A 25 -5.63 -14.70 3.93
N VAL A 26 -5.62 -14.16 5.15
CA VAL A 26 -6.79 -13.46 5.67
C VAL A 26 -6.98 -12.14 4.93
N LEU A 27 -5.90 -11.41 4.69
CA LEU A 27 -5.98 -10.17 3.94
C LEU A 27 -6.46 -10.44 2.51
N LEU A 28 -5.95 -11.49 1.90
CA LEU A 28 -6.38 -11.85 0.54
C LEU A 28 -7.85 -12.26 0.50
N SER A 29 -8.31 -12.91 1.56
CA SER A 29 -9.71 -13.29 1.68
C SER A 29 -10.60 -12.05 1.75
N ILE A 30 -10.18 -11.05 2.52
CA ILE A 30 -10.90 -9.79 2.62
C ILE A 30 -10.97 -9.11 1.25
N ALA A 31 -9.85 -9.07 0.55
CA ALA A 31 -9.80 -8.47 -0.79
C ALA A 31 -10.76 -9.18 -1.74
N LYS A 32 -10.78 -10.50 -1.67
CA LYS A 32 -11.67 -11.29 -2.52
C LYS A 32 -13.13 -10.97 -2.21
N SER A 33 -13.46 -10.79 -0.94
CA SER A 33 -14.83 -10.46 -0.56
C SER A 33 -15.25 -9.10 -1.08
N LEU A 34 -14.30 -8.24 -1.41
CA LEU A 34 -14.57 -6.94 -2.00
C LEU A 34 -14.51 -6.97 -3.53
N GLY A 35 -14.36 -8.15 -4.11
CA GLY A 35 -14.38 -8.29 -5.55
C GLY A 35 -13.03 -8.17 -6.23
N LEU A 36 -11.94 -8.22 -5.46
CA LEU A 36 -10.61 -8.09 -6.02
C LEU A 36 -9.90 -9.44 -6.09
N SER A 37 -9.16 -9.66 -7.17
CA SER A 37 -8.42 -10.90 -7.33
C SER A 37 -7.19 -10.90 -6.41
N LYS A 38 -6.95 -12.04 -5.77
CA LYS A 38 -5.78 -12.16 -4.90
C LYS A 38 -4.48 -12.05 -5.70
N ASP A 39 -4.52 -12.37 -6.98
CA ASP A 39 -3.33 -12.33 -7.82
C ASP A 39 -2.81 -10.90 -8.03
N ARG A 40 -3.61 -9.91 -7.71
CA ARG A 40 -3.20 -8.52 -7.83
C ARG A 40 -2.35 -8.05 -6.67
N PHE A 41 -2.29 -8.81 -5.57
CA PHE A 41 -1.66 -8.34 -4.35
C PHE A 41 -0.23 -8.82 -4.20
N GLU A 42 0.66 -7.90 -3.83
CA GLU A 42 2.02 -8.21 -3.42
C GLU A 42 2.13 -7.80 -1.96
N LEU A 43 2.35 -8.77 -1.09
CA LEU A 43 2.31 -8.54 0.35
C LEU A 43 3.70 -8.65 0.95
N TYR A 44 4.09 -7.63 1.71
CA TYR A 44 5.38 -7.57 2.40
C TYR A 44 5.06 -7.27 3.87
N LEU A 45 4.67 -8.32 4.59
CA LEU A 45 4.01 -8.16 5.88
C LEU A 45 4.90 -8.39 7.09
N ASP A 46 6.14 -8.78 6.89
CA ASP A 46 7.05 -8.87 8.03
C ASP A 46 8.09 -7.76 7.97
N TYR A 47 8.79 -7.60 9.06
CA TYR A 47 9.74 -6.52 9.20
C TYR A 47 10.82 -6.54 8.13
N GLU A 48 11.38 -7.73 7.87
CA GLU A 48 12.48 -7.83 6.92
C GLU A 48 12.04 -7.50 5.50
N ASP A 49 10.89 -8.00 5.10
CA ASP A 49 10.40 -7.75 3.75
C ASP A 49 10.11 -6.27 3.56
N GLY A 50 9.47 -5.64 4.54
CA GLY A 50 9.14 -4.23 4.43
C GLY A 50 10.37 -3.34 4.46
N LYS A 51 11.33 -3.71 5.27
CA LYS A 51 12.56 -2.94 5.44
C LYS A 51 13.38 -2.90 4.15
N THR A 52 13.37 -3.99 3.39
CA THR A 52 14.19 -4.09 2.19
C THR A 52 13.44 -3.81 0.91
N PHE A 53 12.16 -3.47 1.00
CA PHE A 53 11.37 -3.21 -0.18
C PHE A 53 11.92 -2.01 -0.95
N ASP A 54 12.05 -2.19 -2.26
CA ASP A 54 12.55 -1.14 -3.13
C ASP A 54 11.38 -0.44 -3.81
N PHE A 55 11.08 0.79 -3.40
CA PHE A 55 9.96 1.52 -3.94
C PHE A 55 10.14 1.90 -5.41
N GLU A 56 11.38 1.88 -5.92
CA GLU A 56 11.59 2.12 -7.34
C GLU A 56 10.87 1.10 -8.20
N LYS A 57 10.55 -0.04 -7.64
CA LYS A 57 9.80 -1.06 -8.34
C LYS A 57 8.49 -0.53 -8.90
N ALA A 58 7.88 0.42 -8.20
CA ALA A 58 6.59 0.97 -8.61
C ALA A 58 6.70 2.32 -9.28
N HIS A 59 7.90 2.87 -9.41
CA HIS A 59 8.08 4.21 -9.98
C HIS A 59 7.96 4.17 -11.50
N TRP A 60 7.05 4.96 -12.02
CA TRP A 60 6.75 5.00 -13.46
C TRP A 60 6.29 3.66 -14.01
N LYS A 61 5.67 2.85 -13.15
CA LYS A 61 5.13 1.55 -13.54
C LYS A 61 3.62 1.57 -13.38
N PRO A 62 2.86 1.97 -14.40
CA PRO A 62 1.41 2.13 -14.26
C PRO A 62 0.65 0.83 -13.99
N GLN A 63 1.31 -0.32 -14.11
CA GLN A 63 0.70 -1.59 -13.75
C GLN A 63 0.55 -1.75 -12.24
N TYR A 64 1.11 -0.84 -11.43
CA TYR A 64 0.87 -0.81 -9.99
C TYR A 64 -0.17 0.25 -9.72
N ALA A 65 -1.30 -0.16 -9.17
CA ALA A 65 -2.44 0.73 -8.97
C ALA A 65 -2.47 1.42 -7.62
N LEU A 66 -1.84 0.81 -6.60
CA LEU A 66 -1.97 1.30 -5.24
C LEU A 66 -0.85 0.78 -4.38
N ILE A 67 -0.38 1.61 -3.45
CA ILE A 67 0.55 1.19 -2.41
C ILE A 67 -0.13 1.42 -1.07
N MET A 68 -0.29 0.38 -0.27
CA MET A 68 -0.84 0.48 1.07
C MET A 68 0.30 0.27 2.05
N VAL A 69 0.55 1.27 2.90
CA VAL A 69 1.69 1.25 3.81
C VAL A 69 1.23 1.24 5.24
N GLY A 70 1.55 0.18 5.95
CA GLY A 70 1.26 0.07 7.37
C GLY A 70 2.46 0.43 8.22
N PRO A 71 2.31 0.30 9.54
CA PRO A 71 3.36 0.67 10.47
C PRO A 71 4.58 -0.23 10.34
N MET A 72 5.74 0.36 10.63
CA MET A 72 7.02 -0.35 10.70
C MET A 72 7.66 -0.03 12.04
N PRO A 73 7.08 -0.52 13.13
CA PRO A 73 7.47 -0.03 14.47
C PRO A 73 8.90 -0.31 14.87
N HIS A 74 9.54 -1.26 14.25
CA HIS A 74 10.90 -1.60 14.64
C HIS A 74 11.96 -0.98 13.77
N SER A 75 11.61 -0.01 13.00
CA SER A 75 12.60 0.67 12.20
C SER A 75 13.24 1.79 13.00
N GLY A 76 13.53 1.52 14.26
CA GLY A 76 14.17 2.44 15.19
C GLY A 76 14.90 3.63 14.59
N VAL A 77 16.14 3.42 14.25
CA VAL A 77 16.92 4.45 13.61
C VAL A 77 16.30 4.87 12.30
N SER A 78 15.79 3.93 11.58
CA SER A 78 15.21 4.21 10.27
C SER A 78 13.75 4.59 10.35
N LYS A 79 13.20 4.69 11.54
CA LYS A 79 11.80 5.06 11.71
C LYS A 79 11.48 6.38 11.03
N GLY A 80 12.31 7.38 11.29
CA GLY A 80 12.14 8.66 10.65
C GLY A 80 12.38 8.56 9.16
N ASN A 81 13.35 7.74 8.77
CA ASN A 81 13.65 7.55 7.36
C ASN A 81 12.49 6.89 6.63
N SER A 82 11.84 5.91 7.25
CA SER A 82 10.66 5.29 6.67
C SER A 82 9.59 6.32 6.41
N GLY A 83 9.31 7.16 7.42
CA GLY A 83 8.33 8.20 7.25
C GLY A 83 8.71 9.17 6.16
N SER A 84 9.99 9.51 6.08
CA SER A 84 10.48 10.42 5.04
C SER A 84 10.35 9.81 3.65
N VAL A 85 10.63 8.52 3.54
CA VAL A 85 10.51 7.85 2.25
C VAL A 85 9.06 7.84 1.78
N ILE A 86 8.14 7.54 2.67
CA ILE A 86 6.72 7.52 2.30
C ILE A 86 6.25 8.92 1.91
N ALA A 87 6.64 9.94 2.67
CA ALA A 87 6.27 11.31 2.34
C ALA A 87 6.83 11.71 0.98
N LYS A 88 8.05 11.29 0.69
CA LYS A 88 8.67 11.58 -0.59
C LYS A 88 7.90 10.91 -1.73
N ILE A 89 7.51 9.67 -1.54
CA ILE A 89 6.75 8.94 -2.57
C ILE A 89 5.41 9.61 -2.80
N GLU A 90 4.76 10.04 -1.74
CA GLU A 90 3.46 10.71 -1.86
C GLU A 90 3.55 12.00 -2.66
N SER A 91 4.70 12.66 -2.60
CA SER A 91 4.88 13.94 -3.28
C SER A 91 5.64 13.84 -4.60
N THR A 92 6.08 12.65 -4.98
CA THR A 92 6.86 12.47 -6.20
C THR A 92 5.99 11.94 -7.32
N GLU A 93 6.07 12.57 -8.48
CA GLU A 93 5.32 12.12 -9.63
C GLU A 93 5.80 10.75 -10.09
N GLY A 94 4.89 9.93 -10.60
CA GLY A 94 5.26 8.62 -11.13
C GLY A 94 5.01 7.47 -10.19
N TYR A 95 4.49 7.74 -9.01
CA TYR A 95 4.11 6.67 -8.08
C TYR A 95 2.60 6.50 -8.03
N PRO A 96 2.11 5.29 -7.76
CA PRO A 96 0.67 5.12 -7.58
C PRO A 96 0.22 5.80 -6.29
N PRO A 97 -1.09 5.97 -6.11
CA PRO A 97 -1.60 6.52 -4.84
C PRO A 97 -1.11 5.72 -3.66
N VAL A 98 -0.87 6.41 -2.55
CA VAL A 98 -0.40 5.78 -1.32
C VAL A 98 -1.49 5.92 -0.26
N VAL A 99 -1.83 4.81 0.38
CA VAL A 99 -2.80 4.80 1.48
C VAL A 99 -2.07 4.31 2.72
N ARG A 100 -2.17 5.08 3.80
CA ARG A 100 -1.53 4.70 5.05
C ARG A 100 -2.49 3.89 5.91
N LEU A 101 -1.99 2.78 6.44
CA LEU A 101 -2.77 1.89 7.30
C LEU A 101 -2.28 2.00 8.73
N GLY A 102 -3.17 1.72 9.67
CA GLY A 102 -2.78 1.57 11.06
C GLY A 102 -2.34 2.85 11.74
N ALA A 103 -2.99 3.97 11.42
CA ALA A 103 -2.59 5.28 11.95
C ALA A 103 -2.53 5.31 13.47
N ASN A 104 -3.41 4.55 14.12
CA ASN A 104 -3.49 4.55 15.58
C ASN A 104 -2.94 3.28 16.21
N GLY A 105 -2.22 2.47 15.45
CA GLY A 105 -1.74 1.20 15.94
C GLY A 105 -0.32 0.93 15.52
N LEU A 106 0.15 -0.24 15.90
CA LEU A 106 1.51 -0.67 15.59
C LEU A 106 1.55 -1.71 14.50
N LYS A 107 0.38 -2.10 14.00
CA LYS A 107 0.28 -3.17 13.03
C LYS A 107 -0.93 -2.97 12.15
N ILE A 108 -0.92 -3.62 10.99
CA ILE A 108 -2.07 -3.62 10.10
C ILE A 108 -3.17 -4.46 10.74
N THR A 109 -4.40 -3.97 10.75
CA THR A 109 -5.54 -4.72 11.25
C THR A 109 -6.49 -5.05 10.12
N LYS A 110 -7.33 -6.07 10.32
CA LYS A 110 -8.32 -6.47 9.34
C LYS A 110 -9.28 -5.34 9.01
N THR A 111 -9.78 -4.69 10.04
CA THR A 111 -10.76 -3.63 9.87
C THR A 111 -10.21 -2.46 9.07
N ASP A 112 -9.00 -2.02 9.42
CA ASP A 112 -8.41 -0.88 8.75
C ASP A 112 -8.10 -1.22 7.29
N PHE A 113 -7.54 -2.40 7.06
CA PHE A 113 -7.26 -2.84 5.70
C PHE A 113 -8.53 -2.87 4.85
N ARG A 114 -9.58 -3.48 5.39
CA ARG A 114 -10.84 -3.59 4.67
C ARG A 114 -11.44 -2.22 4.37
N ASN A 115 -11.46 -1.35 5.38
CA ASN A 115 -12.07 -0.05 5.23
C ASN A 115 -11.35 0.82 4.21
N LYS A 116 -10.02 0.82 4.28
CA LYS A 116 -9.24 1.62 3.33
C LYS A 116 -9.36 1.09 1.92
N LEU A 117 -9.34 -0.23 1.77
CA LEU A 117 -9.47 -0.85 0.46
C LEU A 117 -10.85 -0.56 -0.13
N LYS A 118 -11.90 -0.68 0.70
CA LYS A 118 -13.24 -0.39 0.26
C LYS A 118 -13.39 1.07 -0.15
N GLU A 119 -12.77 1.96 0.60
CA GLU A 119 -12.79 3.37 0.26
C GLU A 119 -12.19 3.63 -1.12
N MET A 120 -11.09 2.97 -1.42
CA MET A 120 -10.44 3.14 -2.72
C MET A 120 -11.33 2.63 -3.86
N ILE A 121 -12.06 1.55 -3.61
CA ILE A 121 -13.00 1.03 -4.60
C ILE A 121 -14.17 1.98 -4.77
N ASP A 122 -14.75 2.43 -3.66
CA ASP A 122 -15.93 3.29 -3.68
C ASP A 122 -15.65 4.64 -4.33
N THR A 123 -14.44 5.15 -4.17
CA THR A 123 -14.05 6.41 -4.78
C THR A 123 -13.46 6.22 -6.19
N LYS A 124 -13.50 4.98 -6.68
CA LYS A 124 -13.08 4.63 -8.04
C LYS A 124 -11.61 4.92 -8.31
N LYS A 125 -10.79 4.83 -7.29
CA LYS A 125 -9.35 4.95 -7.46
C LYS A 125 -8.73 3.62 -7.87
N ILE A 126 -9.39 2.53 -7.50
CA ILE A 126 -9.05 1.22 -8.05
C ILE A 126 -10.34 0.54 -8.50
N ALA A 127 -10.18 -0.46 -9.32
CA ALA A 127 -11.34 -1.18 -9.84
C ALA A 127 -11.16 -2.68 -9.69
#